data_7dd24aa3c45ecb0578c53edf58ba33c7
#
_entry.id   7dd24aa3c45ecb0578c53edf58ba33c7
#
_cell.length_a   1.000
_cell.length_b   1.000
_cell.length_c   1.000
_cell.angle_alpha   90.00
_cell.angle_beta   90.00
_cell.angle_gamma   90.00
#
_symmetry.space_group_name_H-M   'P 1'
#
loop_
_entity.id
_entity.type
_entity.pdbx_description
1 polymer ?
#
loop_
_entity_poly.entity_id
_entity_poly.type
_entity_poly.pdbx_seq_one_letter_code
_entity_poly.pdbx_strand_id
1 'polypeptide(L)'
;MNIIIIGAGPSGMMCAIKAKNENNNVTIIEKNDKAGKKLLLTGSGRCNYANEIINSDCYFTENSDLIENIINPGEIDLMHRKLESIGIYPDIINGYYYPYSHNSASVNNLLFEKCKSLGINFIFNEEVNDIKKSSIGFKINNKYECDKLVVACGGKSYPKTGSDGGLYLILKKLGINFTEMYPCLTQIKTDSIKELSGVRLNAKVSLFKNNKLLSCETGELQFTNYGISGICVFNLSGYVKDNSNLTIKINFLPFAEKSFIENRMKLLENLSLINAFESIINY
;
A
#
# COMPACT_ATOMS: atom_id res chain seq x y z
N MET A 1 22.44 20.43 14.37
CA MET A 1 22.78 19.29 13.47
C MET A 1 22.21 19.54 12.10
N ASN A 2 22.91 19.11 11.07
CA ASN A 2 22.39 19.06 9.71
C ASN A 2 21.79 17.68 9.44
N ILE A 3 20.50 17.64 9.11
CA ILE A 3 19.75 16.41 8.84
C ILE A 3 19.29 16.44 7.39
N ILE A 4 19.63 15.41 6.63
CA ILE A 4 19.08 15.23 5.28
C ILE A 4 18.11 14.07 5.29
N ILE A 5 16.96 14.27 4.63
CA ILE A 5 15.90 13.28 4.43
C ILE A 5 15.75 13.05 2.93
N ILE A 6 15.87 11.81 2.49
CA ILE A 6 15.70 11.46 1.08
C ILE A 6 14.26 11.01 0.85
N GLY A 7 13.53 11.79 0.06
CA GLY A 7 12.14 11.57 -0.32
C GLY A 7 11.15 12.52 0.38
N ALA A 8 10.42 13.29 -0.42
CA ALA A 8 9.36 14.20 0.03
C ALA A 8 7.96 13.55 0.03
N GLY A 9 7.88 12.25 0.32
CA GLY A 9 6.63 11.56 0.61
C GLY A 9 6.12 11.92 2.02
N PRO A 10 4.90 11.44 2.41
CA PRO A 10 4.33 11.74 3.73
C PRO A 10 5.25 11.33 4.88
N SER A 11 5.92 10.19 4.80
CA SER A 11 6.87 9.76 5.84
C SER A 11 8.08 10.69 5.97
N GLY A 12 8.63 11.16 4.83
CA GLY A 12 9.74 12.11 4.83
C GLY A 12 9.33 13.47 5.39
N MET A 13 8.18 14.00 4.99
CA MET A 13 7.65 15.26 5.50
C MET A 13 7.32 15.19 7.00
N MET A 14 6.67 14.12 7.47
CA MET A 14 6.39 13.91 8.89
C MET A 14 7.67 13.76 9.72
N CYS A 15 8.67 13.03 9.19
CA CYS A 15 9.98 12.93 9.81
C CYS A 15 10.66 14.30 9.92
N ALA A 16 10.61 15.11 8.87
CA ALA A 16 11.17 16.44 8.84
C ALA A 16 10.52 17.37 9.88
N ILE A 17 9.18 17.35 9.96
CA ILE A 17 8.41 18.11 10.96
C ILE A 17 8.82 17.71 12.39
N LYS A 18 9.01 16.40 12.62
CA LYS A 18 9.44 15.91 13.96
C LYS A 18 10.89 16.24 14.28
N ALA A 19 11.78 16.17 13.29
CA ALA A 19 13.22 16.40 13.46
C ALA A 19 13.58 17.88 13.58
N LYS A 20 12.73 18.79 13.08
CA LYS A 20 12.98 20.22 13.09
C LYS A 20 12.81 20.81 14.49
N ASN A 21 13.84 21.47 14.96
CA ASN A 21 13.86 22.32 16.16
C ASN A 21 14.87 23.45 15.95
N GLU A 22 15.10 24.28 16.96
CA GLU A 22 16.03 25.43 16.90
C GLU A 22 17.47 25.01 16.59
N ASN A 23 17.89 23.81 16.99
CA ASN A 23 19.26 23.32 16.85
C ASN A 23 19.50 22.47 15.61
N ASN A 24 18.44 22.18 14.81
CA ASN A 24 18.54 21.31 13.65
C ASN A 24 18.20 22.03 12.35
N ASN A 25 19.10 21.93 11.38
CA ASN A 25 18.81 22.28 9.99
C ASN A 25 18.33 21.00 9.27
N VAL A 26 17.12 21.05 8.72
CA VAL A 26 16.51 19.90 8.04
C VAL A 26 16.32 20.22 6.57
N THR A 27 16.83 19.35 5.71
CA THR A 27 16.69 19.43 4.26
C THR A 27 16.07 18.14 3.72
N ILE A 28 15.07 18.25 2.86
CA ILE A 28 14.50 17.12 2.12
C ILE A 28 15.01 17.16 0.68
N ILE A 29 15.59 16.07 0.21
CA ILE A 29 15.98 15.88 -1.19
C ILE A 29 14.92 15.00 -1.87
N GLU A 30 14.35 15.50 -2.97
CA GLU A 30 13.28 14.82 -3.73
C GLU A 30 13.65 14.78 -5.21
N LYS A 31 13.57 13.59 -5.82
CA LYS A 31 13.88 13.42 -7.24
C LYS A 31 12.83 14.01 -8.19
N ASN A 32 11.61 14.13 -7.73
CA ASN A 32 10.53 14.73 -8.50
C ASN A 32 10.53 16.27 -8.39
N ASP A 33 9.73 16.89 -9.23
CA ASP A 33 9.47 18.34 -9.26
C ASP A 33 8.59 18.84 -8.09
N LYS A 34 7.93 17.92 -7.35
CA LYS A 34 7.02 18.24 -6.25
C LYS A 34 6.94 17.14 -5.21
N ALA A 35 6.56 17.52 -3.98
CA ALA A 35 6.33 16.60 -2.87
C ALA A 35 5.05 15.76 -3.04
N GLY A 36 5.03 14.58 -2.46
CA GLY A 36 3.82 13.79 -2.19
C GLY A 36 3.17 13.15 -3.41
N LYS A 37 3.86 12.97 -4.56
CA LYS A 37 3.25 12.44 -5.78
C LYS A 37 2.44 11.15 -5.56
N LYS A 38 2.94 10.21 -4.75
CA LYS A 38 2.19 8.98 -4.45
C LYS A 38 1.00 9.23 -3.54
N LEU A 39 1.12 10.12 -2.56
CA LEU A 39 0.02 10.48 -1.66
C LEU A 39 -1.22 10.93 -2.43
N LEU A 40 -1.04 11.68 -3.51
CA LEU A 40 -2.13 12.17 -4.37
C LEU A 40 -2.95 11.05 -5.01
N LEU A 41 -2.43 9.84 -5.11
CA LEU A 41 -3.10 8.68 -5.73
C LEU A 41 -3.76 7.76 -4.70
N THR A 42 -3.47 7.94 -3.40
CA THR A 42 -3.97 7.05 -2.35
C THR A 42 -5.49 7.19 -2.16
N GLY A 43 -6.16 6.07 -1.85
CA GLY A 43 -7.61 6.04 -1.65
C GLY A 43 -8.40 6.57 -2.85
N SER A 44 -7.92 6.34 -4.08
CA SER A 44 -8.50 6.92 -5.30
C SER A 44 -8.58 8.45 -5.26
N GLY A 45 -7.55 9.11 -4.74
CA GLY A 45 -7.47 10.57 -4.60
C GLY A 45 -8.07 11.11 -3.31
N ARG A 46 -8.62 10.25 -2.44
CA ARG A 46 -9.23 10.65 -1.15
C ARG A 46 -8.28 10.57 0.05
N CYS A 47 -7.12 9.91 -0.09
CA CYS A 47 -6.13 9.71 0.97
C CYS A 47 -6.67 8.88 2.15
N ASN A 48 -6.92 7.57 1.94
CA ASN A 48 -7.08 6.66 3.07
C ASN A 48 -5.74 6.55 3.83
N TYR A 49 -5.68 7.06 5.07
CA TYR A 49 -4.42 7.17 5.79
C TYR A 49 -4.32 6.29 7.05
N ALA A 50 -5.44 5.74 7.53
CA ALA A 50 -5.48 4.84 8.67
C ALA A 50 -6.72 3.92 8.62
N ASN A 51 -6.79 3.00 9.58
CA ASN A 51 -7.92 2.11 9.79
C ASN A 51 -8.22 2.02 11.31
N GLU A 52 -9.46 1.71 11.70
CA GLU A 52 -9.83 1.45 13.09
C GLU A 52 -9.20 0.16 13.61
N ILE A 53 -9.04 -0.84 12.73
CA ILE A 53 -8.41 -2.11 13.08
C ILE A 53 -6.94 -2.04 12.64
N ILE A 54 -6.07 -1.81 13.60
CA ILE A 54 -4.61 -1.81 13.41
C ILE A 54 -4.01 -2.69 14.51
N ASN A 55 -3.63 -3.91 14.13
CA ASN A 55 -2.95 -4.87 14.99
C ASN A 55 -1.94 -5.69 14.17
N SER A 56 -1.17 -6.56 14.82
CA SER A 56 -0.15 -7.38 14.15
C SER A 56 -0.70 -8.27 13.03
N ASP A 57 -1.94 -8.75 13.16
CA ASP A 57 -2.59 -9.62 12.17
C ASP A 57 -2.89 -8.92 10.83
N CYS A 58 -2.90 -7.58 10.82
CA CYS A 58 -3.06 -6.79 9.61
C CYS A 58 -1.79 -6.72 8.74
N TYR A 59 -0.68 -7.31 9.20
CA TYR A 59 0.63 -7.19 8.55
C TYR A 59 1.21 -8.54 8.18
N PHE A 60 1.68 -8.67 6.95
CA PHE A 60 2.47 -9.82 6.50
C PHE A 60 3.93 -9.62 6.91
N THR A 61 4.35 -10.27 7.97
CA THR A 61 5.70 -10.17 8.50
C THR A 61 6.21 -11.52 9.02
N GLU A 62 7.51 -11.71 8.99
CA GLU A 62 8.22 -12.81 9.66
C GLU A 62 8.66 -12.42 11.08
N ASN A 63 8.43 -11.16 11.48
CA ASN A 63 8.81 -10.60 12.78
C ASN A 63 7.62 -9.82 13.38
N SER A 64 6.73 -10.52 14.04
CA SER A 64 5.55 -9.94 14.72
C SER A 64 5.94 -8.94 15.81
N ASP A 65 6.98 -9.27 16.59
CA ASP A 65 7.43 -8.43 17.71
C ASP A 65 7.87 -7.03 17.23
N LEU A 66 8.47 -6.95 16.03
CA LEU A 66 8.84 -5.68 15.44
C LEU A 66 7.60 -4.82 15.12
N ILE A 67 6.55 -5.46 14.61
CA ILE A 67 5.29 -4.76 14.30
C ILE A 67 4.64 -4.24 15.58
N GLU A 68 4.53 -5.05 16.62
CA GLU A 68 3.93 -4.66 17.90
C GLU A 68 4.69 -3.51 18.58
N ASN A 69 6.00 -3.50 18.45
CA ASN A 69 6.83 -2.39 18.97
C ASN A 69 6.65 -1.07 18.21
N ILE A 70 6.35 -1.12 16.90
CA ILE A 70 6.17 0.07 16.06
C ILE A 70 4.70 0.53 16.07
N ILE A 71 3.76 -0.42 16.04
CA ILE A 71 2.33 -0.17 15.90
C ILE A 71 1.63 -0.56 17.20
N ASN A 72 1.72 0.30 18.19
CA ASN A 72 1.00 0.17 19.44
C ASN A 72 -0.04 1.29 19.58
N PRO A 73 -1.08 1.13 20.42
CA PRO A 73 -2.15 2.11 20.57
C PRO A 73 -1.67 3.53 20.88
N GLY A 74 -0.63 3.67 21.69
CA GLY A 74 -0.09 4.98 22.05
C GLY A 74 0.53 5.73 20.88
N GLU A 75 1.23 5.02 19.99
CA GLU A 75 1.83 5.61 18.78
C GLU A 75 0.75 5.95 17.74
N ILE A 76 -0.31 5.14 17.63
CA ILE A 76 -1.45 5.41 16.75
C ILE A 76 -2.15 6.69 17.20
N ASP A 77 -2.47 6.83 18.48
CA ASP A 77 -3.07 8.03 19.05
C ASP A 77 -2.18 9.27 18.87
N LEU A 78 -0.87 9.10 19.04
CA LEU A 78 0.09 10.18 18.81
C LEU A 78 0.09 10.62 17.34
N MET A 79 0.01 9.67 16.41
CA MET A 79 -0.09 9.96 14.98
C MET A 79 -1.35 10.78 14.68
N HIS A 80 -2.52 10.37 15.18
CA HIS A 80 -3.78 11.09 14.97
C HIS A 80 -3.71 12.52 15.51
N ARG A 81 -3.29 12.70 16.77
CA ARG A 81 -3.11 14.03 17.36
C ARG A 81 -2.14 14.92 16.58
N LYS A 82 -1.08 14.34 16.01
CA LYS A 82 -0.14 15.07 15.15
C LYS A 82 -0.76 15.52 13.85
N LEU A 83 -1.54 14.65 13.19
CA LEU A 83 -2.25 15.00 11.95
C LEU A 83 -3.30 16.09 12.21
N GLU A 84 -4.08 16.00 13.28
CA GLU A 84 -5.03 17.03 13.69
C GLU A 84 -4.34 18.38 13.99
N SER A 85 -3.18 18.36 14.64
CA SER A 85 -2.39 19.59 14.90
C SER A 85 -1.87 20.29 13.64
N ILE A 86 -1.92 19.61 12.49
CA ILE A 86 -1.56 20.15 11.17
C ILE A 86 -2.84 20.56 10.41
N GLY A 87 -4.03 20.27 10.95
CA GLY A 87 -5.33 20.56 10.32
C GLY A 87 -5.91 19.39 9.52
N ILE A 88 -5.39 18.17 9.69
CA ILE A 88 -5.91 16.96 9.04
C ILE A 88 -6.85 16.27 10.01
N TYR A 89 -8.14 16.52 9.88
CA TYR A 89 -9.20 15.92 10.70
C TYR A 89 -9.76 14.67 10.02
N PRO A 90 -10.09 13.61 10.80
CA PRO A 90 -10.61 12.36 10.25
C PRO A 90 -12.10 12.46 9.89
N ASP A 91 -12.47 11.79 8.80
CA ASP A 91 -13.79 11.25 8.52
C ASP A 91 -13.67 9.73 8.40
N ILE A 92 -14.44 8.99 9.24
CA ILE A 92 -14.31 7.53 9.34
C ILE A 92 -15.48 6.89 8.60
N ILE A 93 -15.17 6.17 7.52
CA ILE A 93 -16.16 5.49 6.69
C ILE A 93 -15.85 4.00 6.68
N ASN A 94 -16.75 3.19 7.23
CA ASN A 94 -16.59 1.73 7.30
C ASN A 94 -15.23 1.29 7.90
N GLY A 95 -14.76 2.01 8.93
CA GLY A 95 -13.49 1.75 9.61
C GLY A 95 -12.25 2.33 8.92
N TYR A 96 -12.39 2.97 7.74
CA TYR A 96 -11.29 3.60 7.03
C TYR A 96 -11.25 5.11 7.34
N TYR A 97 -10.06 5.61 7.66
CA TYR A 97 -9.82 7.02 7.94
C TYR A 97 -9.46 7.77 6.67
N TYR A 98 -10.26 8.78 6.37
CA TYR A 98 -10.01 9.76 5.31
C TYR A 98 -9.86 11.15 5.92
N PRO A 99 -9.18 12.11 5.26
CA PRO A 99 -9.32 13.50 5.67
C PRO A 99 -10.77 13.93 5.46
N TYR A 100 -11.29 14.79 6.31
CA TYR A 100 -12.68 15.28 6.23
C TYR A 100 -12.99 15.92 4.86
N SER A 101 -11.98 16.46 4.18
CA SER A 101 -12.08 16.99 2.82
C SER A 101 -12.23 15.93 1.73
N HIS A 102 -12.01 14.65 2.02
CA HIS A 102 -11.94 13.55 1.05
C HIS A 102 -11.01 13.84 -0.15
N ASN A 103 -9.94 14.61 0.10
CA ASN A 103 -9.04 15.06 -0.95
C ASN A 103 -7.58 14.89 -0.53
N SER A 104 -6.85 14.03 -1.23
CA SER A 104 -5.43 13.78 -0.97
C SER A 104 -4.55 15.01 -1.21
N ALA A 105 -4.96 15.93 -2.09
CA ALA A 105 -4.23 17.16 -2.34
C ALA A 105 -4.25 18.08 -1.11
N SER A 106 -5.36 18.14 -0.36
CA SER A 106 -5.43 18.95 0.86
C SER A 106 -4.46 18.43 1.94
N VAL A 107 -4.37 17.11 2.12
CA VAL A 107 -3.40 16.50 3.04
C VAL A 107 -1.97 16.80 2.62
N ASN A 108 -1.66 16.63 1.33
CA ASN A 108 -0.34 16.92 0.81
C ASN A 108 0.07 18.39 1.01
N ASN A 109 -0.85 19.30 0.72
CA ASN A 109 -0.61 20.73 0.89
C ASN A 109 -0.39 21.11 2.36
N LEU A 110 -1.20 20.59 3.29
CA LEU A 110 -1.05 20.86 4.72
C LEU A 110 0.29 20.37 5.25
N LEU A 111 0.73 19.16 4.87
CA LEU A 111 2.04 18.64 5.24
C LEU A 111 3.18 19.50 4.66
N PHE A 112 3.07 19.87 3.40
CA PHE A 112 4.09 20.67 2.71
C PHE A 112 4.20 22.09 3.31
N GLU A 113 3.08 22.78 3.50
CA GLU A 113 3.04 24.11 4.11
C GLU A 113 3.51 24.09 5.57
N LYS A 114 3.20 23.03 6.32
CA LYS A 114 3.76 22.84 7.66
C LYS A 114 5.27 22.71 7.63
N CYS A 115 5.83 21.97 6.69
CA CYS A 115 7.29 21.90 6.51
C CYS A 115 7.88 23.27 6.21
N LYS A 116 7.27 24.03 5.30
CA LYS A 116 7.71 25.37 4.94
C LYS A 116 7.66 26.36 6.13
N SER A 117 6.56 26.34 6.88
CA SER A 117 6.38 27.20 8.07
C SER A 117 7.43 26.95 9.15
N LEU A 118 7.98 25.74 9.20
CA LEU A 118 9.07 25.37 10.10
C LEU A 118 10.47 25.68 9.54
N GLY A 119 10.57 26.23 8.33
CA GLY A 119 11.85 26.51 7.68
C GLY A 119 12.61 25.25 7.24
N ILE A 120 11.89 24.17 6.89
CA ILE A 120 12.48 22.98 6.28
C ILE A 120 12.81 23.29 4.82
N ASN A 121 14.05 23.02 4.40
CA ASN A 121 14.50 23.24 3.05
C ASN A 121 14.12 22.05 2.15
N PHE A 122 13.73 22.33 0.89
CA PHE A 122 13.44 21.32 -0.14
C PHE A 122 14.37 21.50 -1.34
N ILE A 123 14.96 20.40 -1.79
CA ILE A 123 15.73 20.31 -3.02
C ILE A 123 14.98 19.35 -3.93
N PHE A 124 14.26 19.90 -4.91
CA PHE A 124 13.51 19.14 -5.90
C PHE A 124 14.36 18.85 -7.13
N ASN A 125 13.92 17.89 -7.97
CA ASN A 125 14.60 17.46 -9.19
C ASN A 125 16.04 16.97 -8.92
N GLU A 126 16.30 16.44 -7.74
CA GLU A 126 17.61 15.91 -7.35
C GLU A 126 17.48 14.43 -6.98
N GLU A 127 17.90 13.56 -7.89
CA GLU A 127 17.95 12.12 -7.65
C GLU A 127 19.21 11.75 -6.89
N VAL A 128 19.06 10.95 -5.83
CA VAL A 128 20.19 10.46 -5.05
C VAL A 128 20.75 9.21 -5.70
N ASN A 129 21.97 9.33 -6.22
CA ASN A 129 22.67 8.27 -6.94
C ASN A 129 23.91 7.74 -6.19
N ASP A 130 24.37 8.46 -5.18
CA ASP A 130 25.53 8.08 -4.37
C ASP A 130 25.36 8.54 -2.92
N ILE A 131 25.70 7.64 -1.98
CA ILE A 131 25.74 7.92 -0.54
C ILE A 131 27.04 7.33 0.00
N LYS A 132 27.83 8.16 0.63
CA LYS A 132 29.08 7.76 1.32
C LYS A 132 28.96 8.06 2.80
N LYS A 133 29.31 7.07 3.64
CA LYS A 133 29.45 7.27 5.09
C LYS A 133 30.86 7.80 5.37
N SER A 134 30.95 8.80 6.21
CA SER A 134 32.20 9.35 6.72
C SER A 134 32.30 9.18 8.24
N SER A 135 33.41 9.55 8.84
CA SER A 135 33.61 9.52 10.30
C SER A 135 32.66 10.46 11.06
N ILE A 136 32.17 11.52 10.41
CA ILE A 136 31.34 12.57 11.02
C ILE A 136 29.91 12.62 10.50
N GLY A 137 29.54 11.77 9.53
CA GLY A 137 28.17 11.78 8.96
C GLY A 137 28.10 11.15 7.59
N PHE A 138 27.36 11.79 6.67
CA PHE A 138 27.09 11.26 5.33
C PHE A 138 27.34 12.34 4.26
N LYS A 139 27.79 11.89 3.09
CA LYS A 139 27.90 12.71 1.89
C LYS A 139 27.02 12.12 0.78
N ILE A 140 26.14 12.92 0.21
CA ILE A 140 25.16 12.53 -0.80
C ILE A 140 25.53 13.19 -2.14
N ASN A 141 25.56 12.42 -3.22
CA ASN A 141 25.93 12.85 -4.58
C ASN A 141 27.25 13.63 -4.66
N ASN A 142 28.19 13.39 -3.75
CA ASN A 142 29.41 14.18 -3.59
C ASN A 142 29.17 15.72 -3.41
N LYS A 143 27.95 16.14 -3.12
CA LYS A 143 27.49 17.54 -3.11
C LYS A 143 26.94 18.00 -1.76
N TYR A 144 26.18 17.14 -1.08
CA TYR A 144 25.51 17.48 0.16
C TYR A 144 26.11 16.71 1.33
N GLU A 145 26.31 17.37 2.45
CA GLU A 145 26.85 16.77 3.68
C GLU A 145 25.87 16.93 4.83
N CYS A 146 25.75 15.91 5.68
CA CYS A 146 24.90 15.94 6.87
C CYS A 146 25.44 15.06 7.99
N ASP A 147 25.05 15.42 9.23
CA ASP A 147 25.37 14.66 10.43
C ASP A 147 24.49 13.39 10.52
N LYS A 148 23.23 13.51 10.11
CA LYS A 148 22.24 12.42 10.11
C LYS A 148 21.54 12.32 8.77
N LEU A 149 21.35 11.08 8.32
CA LEU A 149 20.65 10.76 7.07
C LEU A 149 19.43 9.92 7.38
N VAL A 150 18.27 10.33 6.87
CA VAL A 150 17.03 9.56 6.90
C VAL A 150 16.64 9.18 5.50
N VAL A 151 16.31 7.91 5.30
CA VAL A 151 15.85 7.38 4.00
C VAL A 151 14.36 7.16 4.04
N ALA A 152 13.61 7.97 3.31
CA ALA A 152 12.14 7.94 3.18
C ALA A 152 11.69 7.85 1.71
N CYS A 153 12.50 7.17 0.87
CA CYS A 153 12.32 7.07 -0.57
C CYS A 153 11.14 6.21 -1.04
N GLY A 154 10.45 5.55 -0.10
CA GLY A 154 9.37 4.60 -0.43
C GLY A 154 9.88 3.25 -0.93
N GLY A 155 8.96 2.40 -1.38
CA GLY A 155 9.23 1.06 -1.90
C GLY A 155 9.32 0.99 -3.43
N LYS A 156 8.73 -0.09 -4.02
CA LYS A 156 8.69 -0.31 -5.49
C LYS A 156 7.31 -0.13 -6.11
N SER A 157 6.30 0.24 -5.32
CA SER A 157 4.94 0.42 -5.82
C SER A 157 4.77 1.78 -6.51
N TYR A 158 4.06 1.81 -7.63
CA TYR A 158 3.84 2.99 -8.47
C TYR A 158 5.15 3.72 -8.87
N PRO A 159 6.04 3.08 -9.66
CA PRO A 159 7.35 3.65 -10.02
C PRO A 159 7.29 5.04 -10.64
N LYS A 160 6.24 5.34 -11.41
CA LYS A 160 5.99 6.68 -12.00
C LYS A 160 5.86 7.81 -10.98
N THR A 161 5.63 7.49 -9.70
CA THR A 161 5.58 8.48 -8.61
C THR A 161 6.93 8.69 -7.91
N GLY A 162 7.96 8.00 -8.37
CA GLY A 162 9.29 8.10 -7.81
C GLY A 162 9.72 6.92 -6.91
N SER A 163 8.81 6.01 -6.57
CA SER A 163 9.13 4.81 -5.78
C SER A 163 9.42 3.61 -6.68
N ASP A 164 10.57 3.62 -7.32
CA ASP A 164 11.04 2.58 -8.26
C ASP A 164 12.01 1.56 -7.63
N GLY A 165 12.41 1.82 -6.38
CA GLY A 165 13.39 0.98 -5.68
C GLY A 165 14.84 1.24 -6.04
N GLY A 166 15.15 2.28 -6.82
CA GLY A 166 16.52 2.59 -7.25
C GLY A 166 17.49 2.79 -6.09
N LEU A 167 17.03 3.42 -5.00
CA LEU A 167 17.87 3.67 -3.83
C LEU A 167 18.28 2.40 -3.06
N TYR A 168 17.54 1.29 -3.20
CA TYR A 168 17.87 0.04 -2.49
C TYR A 168 19.23 -0.52 -2.88
N LEU A 169 19.66 -0.36 -4.13
CA LEU A 169 20.99 -0.78 -4.58
C LEU A 169 22.11 0.01 -3.88
N ILE A 170 21.87 1.29 -3.65
CA ILE A 170 22.81 2.18 -2.95
C ILE A 170 22.88 1.79 -1.47
N LEU A 171 21.73 1.58 -0.83
CA LEU A 171 21.65 1.17 0.58
C LEU A 171 22.30 -0.21 0.81
N LYS A 172 22.16 -1.13 -0.13
CA LYS A 172 22.85 -2.43 -0.07
C LYS A 172 24.38 -2.28 -0.07
N LYS A 173 24.92 -1.33 -0.84
CA LYS A 173 26.37 -1.01 -0.81
C LYS A 173 26.81 -0.43 0.54
N LEU A 174 25.91 0.18 1.29
CA LEU A 174 26.15 0.67 2.66
C LEU A 174 25.99 -0.41 3.74
N GLY A 175 25.78 -1.66 3.33
CA GLY A 175 25.62 -2.80 4.25
C GLY A 175 24.21 -3.00 4.81
N ILE A 176 23.19 -2.31 4.26
CA ILE A 176 21.80 -2.49 4.68
C ILE A 176 21.20 -3.65 3.88
N ASN A 177 20.79 -4.69 4.59
CA ASN A 177 20.13 -5.84 3.99
C ASN A 177 18.62 -5.61 3.89
N PHE A 178 18.03 -6.15 2.82
CA PHE A 178 16.59 -6.10 2.56
C PHE A 178 16.09 -7.51 2.25
N THR A 179 14.90 -7.81 2.72
CA THR A 179 14.14 -8.97 2.24
C THR A 179 13.70 -8.73 0.81
N GLU A 180 13.46 -9.79 0.08
CA GLU A 180 12.94 -9.69 -1.28
C GLU A 180 11.55 -9.04 -1.27
N MET A 181 11.32 -8.11 -2.20
CA MET A 181 10.04 -7.42 -2.33
C MET A 181 9.16 -8.11 -3.36
N TYR A 182 7.99 -8.53 -2.93
CA TYR A 182 6.95 -9.12 -3.78
C TYR A 182 5.79 -8.15 -3.98
N PRO A 183 5.13 -8.16 -5.15
CA PRO A 183 3.89 -7.42 -5.35
C PRO A 183 2.82 -7.94 -4.39
N CYS A 184 2.11 -7.03 -3.72
CA CYS A 184 0.91 -7.32 -2.96
C CYS A 184 -0.15 -6.23 -3.18
N LEU A 185 -1.40 -6.50 -2.79
CA LEU A 185 -2.56 -5.67 -3.10
C LEU A 185 -2.66 -5.39 -4.61
N THR A 186 -2.54 -6.45 -5.40
CA THR A 186 -2.51 -6.38 -6.86
C THR A 186 -3.32 -7.52 -7.48
N GLN A 187 -3.54 -7.41 -8.76
CA GLN A 187 -4.18 -8.44 -9.58
C GLN A 187 -3.32 -9.71 -9.63
N ILE A 188 -3.96 -10.86 -9.78
CA ILE A 188 -3.29 -12.14 -9.97
C ILE A 188 -3.48 -12.58 -11.43
N LYS A 189 -2.34 -12.79 -12.11
CA LYS A 189 -2.35 -13.36 -13.45
C LYS A 189 -2.70 -14.85 -13.36
N THR A 190 -3.63 -15.30 -14.20
CA THR A 190 -4.06 -16.70 -14.27
C THR A 190 -4.03 -17.19 -15.72
N ASP A 191 -4.03 -18.50 -15.89
CA ASP A 191 -4.23 -19.09 -17.19
C ASP A 191 -5.67 -18.79 -17.70
N SER A 192 -5.79 -18.67 -18.98
CA SER A 192 -6.92 -18.26 -19.80
C SER A 192 -8.34 -18.30 -19.20
N ILE A 193 -8.89 -17.13 -18.95
CA ILE A 193 -10.30 -16.86 -18.66
C ILE A 193 -10.78 -15.61 -19.42
N LYS A 194 -10.26 -15.46 -20.64
CA LYS A 194 -10.48 -14.26 -21.48
C LYS A 194 -11.95 -14.04 -21.81
N GLU A 195 -12.71 -15.11 -21.94
CA GLU A 195 -14.15 -15.09 -22.22
C GLU A 195 -14.95 -14.42 -21.10
N LEU A 196 -14.43 -14.43 -19.87
CA LEU A 196 -15.06 -13.78 -18.72
C LEU A 196 -14.58 -12.34 -18.50
N SER A 197 -13.72 -11.83 -19.38
CA SER A 197 -13.16 -10.48 -19.21
C SER A 197 -14.25 -9.41 -19.12
N GLY A 198 -14.20 -8.59 -18.07
CA GLY A 198 -15.20 -7.57 -17.78
C GLY A 198 -16.28 -7.99 -16.78
N VAL A 199 -16.50 -9.29 -16.57
CA VAL A 199 -17.48 -9.79 -15.59
C VAL A 199 -17.06 -9.41 -14.18
N ARG A 200 -18.02 -8.91 -13.38
CA ARG A 200 -17.89 -8.60 -11.96
C ARG A 200 -18.99 -9.26 -11.17
N LEU A 201 -18.63 -9.86 -10.05
CA LEU A 201 -19.57 -10.50 -9.13
C LEU A 201 -18.99 -10.63 -7.73
N ASN A 202 -19.86 -10.86 -6.74
CA ASN A 202 -19.42 -11.28 -5.42
C ASN A 202 -19.11 -12.78 -5.43
N ALA A 203 -17.89 -13.14 -5.06
CA ALA A 203 -17.44 -14.52 -5.04
C ALA A 203 -16.58 -14.81 -3.79
N LYS A 204 -16.49 -16.08 -3.42
CA LYS A 204 -15.47 -16.55 -2.48
C LYS A 204 -14.30 -17.10 -3.30
N VAL A 205 -13.15 -16.45 -3.15
CA VAL A 205 -11.90 -16.83 -3.81
C VAL A 205 -11.00 -17.51 -2.79
N SER A 206 -10.52 -18.72 -3.10
CA SER A 206 -9.66 -19.51 -2.22
C SER A 206 -8.36 -19.83 -2.93
N LEU A 207 -7.24 -19.53 -2.28
CA LEU A 207 -5.88 -19.79 -2.77
C LEU A 207 -5.32 -21.05 -2.10
N PHE A 208 -4.84 -21.98 -2.92
CA PHE A 208 -4.24 -23.24 -2.48
C PHE A 208 -2.80 -23.33 -2.95
N LYS A 209 -1.93 -23.96 -2.15
CA LYS A 209 -0.60 -24.40 -2.54
C LYS A 209 -0.48 -25.90 -2.24
N ASN A 210 -0.10 -26.72 -3.24
CA ASN A 210 -0.02 -28.18 -3.11
C ASN A 210 -1.32 -28.78 -2.51
N ASN A 211 -2.49 -28.32 -2.97
CA ASN A 211 -3.82 -28.69 -2.47
C ASN A 211 -4.13 -28.29 -1.01
N LYS A 212 -3.24 -27.60 -0.32
CA LYS A 212 -3.49 -27.05 1.02
C LYS A 212 -4.00 -25.62 0.90
N LEU A 213 -5.11 -25.29 1.58
CA LEU A 213 -5.66 -23.94 1.64
C LEU A 213 -4.64 -23.01 2.32
N LEU A 214 -4.24 -21.94 1.63
CA LEU A 214 -3.42 -20.87 2.20
C LEU A 214 -4.28 -19.77 2.82
N SER A 215 -5.27 -19.31 2.05
CA SER A 215 -6.21 -18.27 2.49
C SER A 215 -7.44 -18.25 1.60
N CYS A 216 -8.51 -17.61 2.08
CA CYS A 216 -9.71 -17.36 1.28
C CYS A 216 -10.31 -16.00 1.66
N GLU A 217 -10.88 -15.34 0.65
CA GLU A 217 -11.52 -14.04 0.77
C GLU A 217 -12.87 -14.06 0.05
N THR A 218 -13.83 -13.31 0.59
CA THR A 218 -15.13 -13.12 -0.04
C THR A 218 -15.34 -11.64 -0.35
N GLY A 219 -15.74 -11.33 -1.56
CA GLY A 219 -15.98 -9.95 -1.99
C GLY A 219 -16.09 -9.83 -3.50
N GLU A 220 -16.04 -8.57 -3.98
CA GLU A 220 -16.07 -8.30 -5.42
C GLU A 220 -14.86 -8.92 -6.11
N LEU A 221 -15.14 -9.80 -7.06
CA LEU A 221 -14.20 -10.39 -8.01
C LEU A 221 -14.44 -9.76 -9.37
N GLN A 222 -13.39 -9.38 -10.06
CA GLN A 222 -13.42 -8.93 -11.45
C GLN A 222 -12.51 -9.81 -12.30
N PHE A 223 -13.06 -10.30 -13.42
CA PHE A 223 -12.27 -10.96 -14.45
C PHE A 223 -11.66 -9.94 -15.42
N THR A 224 -10.41 -10.15 -15.80
CA THR A 224 -9.68 -9.35 -16.76
C THR A 224 -9.17 -10.24 -17.89
N ASN A 225 -8.68 -9.65 -18.97
CA ASN A 225 -8.15 -10.40 -20.12
C ASN A 225 -6.84 -11.19 -19.82
N TYR A 226 -6.26 -11.02 -18.63
CA TYR A 226 -5.01 -11.69 -18.22
C TYR A 226 -5.06 -12.34 -16.84
N GLY A 227 -6.23 -12.28 -16.16
CA GLY A 227 -6.37 -12.88 -14.84
C GLY A 227 -7.54 -12.32 -14.05
N ILE A 228 -7.40 -12.27 -12.74
CA ILE A 228 -8.43 -11.85 -11.81
C ILE A 228 -8.01 -10.62 -10.99
N SER A 229 -8.99 -9.82 -10.60
CA SER A 229 -8.86 -8.58 -9.88
C SER A 229 -10.00 -8.42 -8.86
N GLY A 230 -10.03 -7.34 -8.12
CA GLY A 230 -11.01 -7.05 -7.08
C GLY A 230 -10.41 -7.15 -5.68
N ILE A 231 -11.12 -6.62 -4.68
CA ILE A 231 -10.57 -6.49 -3.31
C ILE A 231 -10.21 -7.85 -2.72
N CYS A 232 -11.04 -8.87 -2.89
CA CYS A 232 -10.76 -10.22 -2.41
C CYS A 232 -9.49 -10.82 -3.05
N VAL A 233 -9.21 -10.49 -4.32
CA VAL A 233 -7.98 -10.94 -5.00
C VAL A 233 -6.77 -10.16 -4.51
N PHE A 234 -6.91 -8.86 -4.26
CA PHE A 234 -5.82 -8.03 -3.75
C PHE A 234 -5.34 -8.52 -2.39
N ASN A 235 -6.26 -8.88 -1.49
CA ASN A 235 -5.90 -9.43 -0.18
C ASN A 235 -5.16 -10.77 -0.32
N LEU A 236 -5.58 -11.63 -1.24
CA LEU A 236 -4.92 -12.92 -1.49
C LEU A 236 -3.56 -12.79 -2.17
N SER A 237 -3.30 -11.72 -2.91
CA SER A 237 -2.08 -11.56 -3.70
C SER A 237 -0.81 -11.55 -2.85
N GLY A 238 -0.88 -11.14 -1.58
CA GLY A 238 0.24 -11.19 -0.64
C GLY A 238 0.78 -12.59 -0.35
N TYR A 239 -0.03 -13.62 -0.57
CA TYR A 239 0.37 -15.03 -0.41
C TYR A 239 1.05 -15.61 -1.66
N VAL A 240 1.04 -14.88 -2.79
CA VAL A 240 1.62 -15.32 -4.08
C VAL A 240 3.09 -14.88 -4.13
N LYS A 241 3.93 -15.45 -3.25
CA LYS A 241 5.38 -15.18 -3.24
C LYS A 241 6.14 -16.06 -4.23
N ASP A 242 5.68 -17.26 -4.43
CA ASP A 242 6.26 -18.30 -5.29
C ASP A 242 5.13 -18.90 -6.11
N ASN A 243 5.22 -18.79 -7.42
CA ASN A 243 4.17 -19.21 -8.36
C ASN A 243 4.09 -20.73 -8.56
N SER A 244 4.91 -21.53 -7.88
CA SER A 244 4.88 -22.98 -8.03
C SER A 244 3.68 -23.62 -7.32
N ASN A 245 2.93 -24.44 -8.06
CA ASN A 245 1.83 -25.26 -7.53
C ASN A 245 0.72 -24.47 -6.82
N LEU A 246 0.46 -23.24 -7.27
CA LEU A 246 -0.67 -22.45 -6.81
C LEU A 246 -1.93 -22.76 -7.62
N THR A 247 -3.05 -22.87 -6.93
CA THR A 247 -4.38 -23.08 -7.53
C THR A 247 -5.36 -22.12 -6.89
N ILE A 248 -6.16 -21.45 -7.73
CA ILE A 248 -7.27 -20.61 -7.29
C ILE A 248 -8.57 -21.36 -7.54
N LYS A 249 -9.41 -21.46 -6.52
CA LYS A 249 -10.79 -21.96 -6.62
C LYS A 249 -11.75 -20.82 -6.34
N ILE A 250 -12.75 -20.65 -7.21
CA ILE A 250 -13.74 -19.59 -7.13
C ILE A 250 -15.10 -20.24 -6.89
N ASN A 251 -15.75 -19.82 -5.80
CA ASN A 251 -17.17 -20.12 -5.59
C ASN A 251 -17.98 -18.89 -5.98
N PHE A 252 -18.74 -19.00 -7.04
CA PHE A 252 -19.58 -17.93 -7.59
C PHE A 252 -20.84 -17.66 -6.77
N LEU A 253 -21.23 -18.59 -5.90
CA LEU A 253 -22.42 -18.51 -5.07
C LEU A 253 -22.06 -18.72 -3.59
N PRO A 254 -21.27 -17.81 -2.99
CA PRO A 254 -20.76 -17.98 -1.62
C PRO A 254 -21.87 -17.98 -0.55
N PHE A 255 -23.05 -17.46 -0.87
CA PHE A 255 -24.24 -17.45 -0.02
C PHE A 255 -25.09 -18.73 -0.14
N ALA A 256 -24.86 -19.54 -1.16
CA ALA A 256 -25.73 -20.68 -1.48
C ALA A 256 -25.23 -21.95 -0.78
N GLU A 257 -26.13 -22.54 -0.01
CA GLU A 257 -25.93 -23.88 0.51
C GLU A 257 -26.17 -24.92 -0.60
N LYS A 258 -25.65 -26.12 -0.41
CA LYS A 258 -25.80 -27.22 -1.38
C LYS A 258 -27.27 -27.52 -1.70
N SER A 259 -28.12 -27.50 -0.69
CA SER A 259 -29.58 -27.68 -0.80
C SER A 259 -30.24 -26.63 -1.71
N PHE A 260 -29.78 -25.36 -1.63
CA PHE A 260 -30.28 -24.31 -2.53
C PHE A 260 -29.98 -24.63 -3.99
N ILE A 261 -28.73 -25.03 -4.27
CA ILE A 261 -28.30 -25.36 -5.63
C ILE A 261 -29.08 -26.60 -6.16
N GLU A 262 -29.19 -27.65 -5.33
CA GLU A 262 -29.92 -28.88 -5.70
C GLU A 262 -31.40 -28.60 -5.97
N ASN A 263 -32.06 -27.80 -5.14
CA ASN A 263 -33.45 -27.41 -5.35
C ASN A 263 -33.61 -26.54 -6.60
N ARG A 264 -32.70 -25.62 -6.86
CA ARG A 264 -32.72 -24.78 -8.06
C ARG A 264 -32.56 -25.62 -9.32
N MET A 265 -31.64 -26.58 -9.32
CA MET A 265 -31.45 -27.50 -10.44
C MET A 265 -32.69 -28.35 -10.70
N LYS A 266 -33.36 -28.85 -9.67
CA LYS A 266 -34.63 -29.63 -9.83
C LYS A 266 -35.75 -28.78 -10.39
N LEU A 267 -35.92 -27.54 -9.91
CA LEU A 267 -36.97 -26.63 -10.40
C LEU A 267 -36.78 -26.25 -11.88
N LEU A 268 -35.56 -26.27 -12.36
CA LEU A 268 -35.17 -25.74 -13.66
C LEU A 268 -34.51 -26.83 -14.55
N GLU A 269 -34.83 -28.11 -14.30
CA GLU A 269 -34.21 -29.27 -14.96
C GLU A 269 -34.29 -29.25 -16.49
N ASN A 270 -35.29 -28.54 -17.03
CA ASN A 270 -35.49 -28.39 -18.48
C ASN A 270 -34.81 -27.16 -19.08
N LEU A 271 -34.08 -26.38 -18.27
CA LEU A 271 -33.37 -25.20 -18.71
C LEU A 271 -31.86 -25.47 -18.84
N SER A 272 -31.20 -24.70 -19.72
CA SER A 272 -29.73 -24.68 -19.72
C SER A 272 -29.19 -24.16 -18.39
N LEU A 273 -27.97 -24.57 -18.02
CA LEU A 273 -27.29 -24.02 -16.81
C LEU A 273 -27.25 -22.50 -16.79
N ILE A 274 -27.06 -21.89 -17.96
CA ILE A 274 -27.06 -20.43 -18.11
C ILE A 274 -28.39 -19.86 -17.64
N ASN A 275 -29.50 -20.33 -18.23
CA ASN A 275 -30.82 -19.83 -17.91
C ASN A 275 -31.23 -20.16 -16.47
N ALA A 276 -30.80 -21.32 -15.96
CA ALA A 276 -31.05 -21.70 -14.56
C ALA A 276 -30.42 -20.75 -13.53
N PHE A 277 -29.33 -20.09 -13.86
CA PHE A 277 -28.61 -19.21 -12.96
C PHE A 277 -28.61 -17.73 -13.37
N GLU A 278 -29.28 -17.37 -14.48
CA GLU A 278 -29.28 -16.01 -15.05
C GLU A 278 -29.71 -14.92 -14.05
N SER A 279 -30.64 -15.21 -13.14
CA SER A 279 -31.07 -14.25 -12.11
C SER A 279 -30.19 -14.21 -10.88
N ILE A 280 -29.16 -15.04 -10.81
CA ILE A 280 -28.29 -15.20 -9.63
C ILE A 280 -26.85 -14.77 -9.95
N ILE A 281 -26.38 -15.08 -11.14
CA ILE A 281 -25.06 -14.69 -11.64
C ILE A 281 -25.29 -13.64 -12.73
N ASN A 282 -24.77 -12.44 -12.51
CA ASN A 282 -24.82 -11.37 -13.49
C ASN A 282 -23.76 -11.61 -14.57
N TYR A 283 -24.13 -11.53 -15.86
CA TYR A 283 -23.24 -11.65 -17.01
C TYR A 283 -22.65 -10.32 -17.43
#